data_43c9cfe4b9a86bcb8e64c57c09e79bc9
#
_entry.id   43c9cfe4b9a86bcb8e64c57c09e79bc9
#
_cell.length_a   1.000
_cell.length_b   1.000
_cell.length_c   1.000
_cell.angle_alpha   90.00
_cell.angle_beta   90.00
_cell.angle_gamma   90.00
#
_symmetry.space_group_name_H-M   'P 1'
#
loop_
_entity.id
_entity.type
_entity.pdbx_description
1 polymer ?
#
loop_
_entity_poly.entity_id
_entity_poly.type
_entity_poly.pdbx_seq_one_letter_code
_entity_poly.pdbx_strand_id
1 'polypeptide(L)'
;MDGQATVALARISDEDLDLNRHLEAVSAPGHGAVVTFVGQIRDHDPEAAGSVELVEYSAHPDAQAILERVSGEASRPGTSIAVSHRTGPVEVGQPALIACVAAAHRGLAYEVSRDLVERIKRELPIWKRQVDTECRHNLQGLR
;
A
#
# COMPACT_ATOMS: atom_id res chain seq x y z
N MET A 1 9.70 -17.15 -17.72
CA MET A 1 10.47 -16.12 -18.39
C MET A 1 10.78 -15.00 -17.43
N ASP A 2 12.02 -14.74 -17.30
CA ASP A 2 12.52 -13.86 -16.26
C ASP A 2 12.47 -12.39 -16.64
N GLY A 3 12.04 -12.07 -17.85
CA GLY A 3 12.08 -10.71 -18.35
C GLY A 3 10.80 -9.93 -18.23
N GLN A 4 9.71 -10.50 -17.77
CA GLN A 4 8.46 -9.79 -17.71
C GLN A 4 8.28 -9.03 -16.40
N ALA A 5 7.74 -7.81 -16.53
CA ALA A 5 7.24 -7.05 -15.38
C ALA A 5 5.77 -7.41 -15.20
N THR A 6 5.40 -7.81 -13.99
CA THR A 6 4.05 -8.28 -13.70
C THR A 6 3.45 -7.49 -12.54
N VAL A 7 2.24 -6.97 -12.76
CA VAL A 7 1.41 -6.45 -11.67
C VAL A 7 0.34 -7.50 -11.41
N ALA A 8 0.58 -8.34 -10.41
CA ALA A 8 -0.29 -9.47 -10.11
C ALA A 8 -1.56 -9.05 -9.37
N LEU A 9 -1.49 -7.96 -8.61
CA LEU A 9 -2.62 -7.44 -7.85
C LEU A 9 -2.41 -5.95 -7.61
N ALA A 10 -3.40 -5.13 -7.94
CA ALA A 10 -3.41 -3.72 -7.59
C ALA A 10 -4.86 -3.33 -7.32
N ARG A 11 -5.18 -3.03 -6.06
CA ARG A 11 -6.57 -2.89 -5.66
C ARG A 11 -6.78 -1.85 -4.57
N ILE A 12 -7.79 -1.01 -4.77
CA ILE A 12 -8.39 -0.18 -3.72
C ILE A 12 -9.50 -1.02 -3.11
N SER A 13 -9.48 -1.22 -1.79
CA SER A 13 -10.38 -2.16 -1.13
C SER A 13 -11.04 -1.55 0.11
N ASP A 14 -12.34 -1.78 0.26
CA ASP A 14 -13.06 -1.43 1.48
C ASP A 14 -13.09 -2.57 2.49
N GLU A 15 -12.42 -3.67 2.20
CA GLU A 15 -12.29 -4.82 3.09
C GLU A 15 -10.90 -4.87 3.68
N ASP A 16 -10.76 -5.58 4.81
CA ASP A 16 -9.46 -5.77 5.46
C ASP A 16 -8.45 -6.39 4.49
N LEU A 17 -7.22 -5.88 4.54
CA LEU A 17 -6.17 -6.37 3.66
C LEU A 17 -5.56 -7.65 4.22
N ASP A 18 -5.36 -8.63 3.35
CA ASP A 18 -4.80 -9.92 3.70
C ASP A 18 -3.37 -10.04 3.17
N LEU A 19 -2.39 -10.04 4.06
CA LEU A 19 -0.98 -10.14 3.69
C LEU A 19 -0.68 -11.41 2.91
N ASN A 20 -1.22 -12.55 3.35
CA ASN A 20 -0.94 -13.83 2.70
C ASN A 20 -1.39 -13.84 1.24
N ARG A 21 -2.51 -13.20 0.95
CA ARG A 21 -2.99 -13.09 -0.42
C ARG A 21 -1.99 -12.34 -1.31
N HIS A 22 -1.37 -11.31 -0.77
CA HIS A 22 -0.36 -10.53 -1.51
C HIS A 22 0.90 -11.34 -1.72
N LEU A 23 1.35 -12.07 -0.69
CA LEU A 23 2.52 -12.94 -0.80
C LEU A 23 2.31 -14.02 -1.85
N GLU A 24 1.14 -14.66 -1.85
CA GLU A 24 0.80 -15.69 -2.83
C GLU A 24 0.75 -15.12 -4.24
N ALA A 25 0.21 -13.91 -4.40
CA ALA A 25 0.06 -13.28 -5.71
C ALA A 25 1.40 -13.06 -6.41
N VAL A 26 2.47 -12.77 -5.67
CA VAL A 26 3.80 -12.52 -6.26
C VAL A 26 4.70 -13.74 -6.26
N SER A 27 4.23 -14.87 -5.74
CA SER A 27 5.04 -16.07 -5.63
C SER A 27 5.29 -16.68 -7.01
N ALA A 28 6.54 -17.06 -7.27
CA ALA A 28 6.94 -17.76 -8.49
C ALA A 28 8.24 -18.48 -8.24
N PRO A 29 8.50 -19.60 -8.99
CA PRO A 29 9.72 -20.39 -8.77
C PRO A 29 11.02 -19.61 -8.96
N GLY A 30 11.01 -18.58 -9.80
CA GLY A 30 12.20 -17.78 -10.07
C GLY A 30 12.42 -16.63 -9.11
N HIS A 31 11.50 -16.40 -8.17
CA HIS A 31 11.59 -15.29 -7.24
C HIS A 31 12.20 -15.75 -5.92
N GLY A 32 13.46 -15.39 -5.70
CA GLY A 32 14.17 -15.74 -4.46
C GLY A 32 14.02 -14.71 -3.35
N ALA A 33 13.44 -13.52 -3.65
CA ALA A 33 13.29 -12.46 -2.68
C ALA A 33 11.91 -11.83 -2.78
N VAL A 34 11.27 -11.61 -1.63
CA VAL A 34 10.02 -10.83 -1.54
C VAL A 34 10.21 -9.76 -0.49
N VAL A 35 10.02 -8.51 -0.88
CA VAL A 35 10.03 -7.38 0.05
C VAL A 35 8.60 -6.94 0.26
N THR A 36 8.22 -6.84 1.52
CA THR A 36 6.85 -6.47 1.90
C THR A 36 6.87 -5.19 2.73
N PHE A 37 6.12 -4.21 2.28
CA PHE A 37 5.83 -3.01 3.06
C PHE A 37 4.40 -3.10 3.57
N VAL A 38 4.22 -2.88 4.88
CA VAL A 38 2.89 -2.79 5.48
C VAL A 38 2.80 -1.43 6.18
N GLY A 39 1.91 -0.58 5.70
CA GLY A 39 1.59 0.67 6.37
C GLY A 39 0.42 0.43 7.31
N GLN A 40 0.64 0.64 8.61
CA GLN A 40 -0.34 0.39 9.65
C GLN A 40 -0.80 1.70 10.29
N ILE A 41 -1.97 1.64 10.91
CA ILE A 41 -2.48 2.77 11.69
C ILE A 41 -1.80 2.75 13.06
N ARG A 42 -1.13 3.85 13.40
CA ARG A 42 -0.52 4.00 14.71
C ARG A 42 -1.41 4.86 15.62
N ASP A 43 -1.26 4.69 16.93
CA ASP A 43 -2.12 5.34 17.91
C ASP A 43 -1.71 6.78 18.24
N HIS A 44 -0.67 7.28 17.59
CA HIS A 44 -0.13 8.62 17.86
C HIS A 44 0.15 9.36 16.56
N ASP A 45 -0.28 10.62 16.52
CA ASP A 45 0.03 11.53 15.43
C ASP A 45 0.17 12.93 16.02
N PRO A 46 1.25 13.69 15.69
CA PRO A 46 1.46 15.04 16.23
C PRO A 46 0.32 16.02 15.97
N GLU A 47 -0.49 15.77 14.95
CA GLU A 47 -1.61 16.64 14.58
C GLU A 47 -2.92 16.25 15.27
N ALA A 48 -2.95 15.12 15.96
CA ALA A 48 -4.13 14.70 16.71
C ALA A 48 -4.09 15.25 18.13
N ALA A 49 -5.26 15.63 18.68
CA ALA A 49 -5.36 16.19 20.01
C ALA A 49 -5.17 15.16 21.12
N GLY A 50 -5.38 13.88 20.82
CA GLY A 50 -5.19 12.77 21.74
C GLY A 50 -4.67 11.56 20.98
N SER A 51 -4.84 10.37 21.55
CA SER A 51 -4.49 9.14 20.83
C SER A 51 -5.43 8.93 19.66
N VAL A 52 -4.89 8.50 18.53
CA VAL A 52 -5.69 8.14 17.37
C VAL A 52 -6.37 6.81 17.64
N GLU A 53 -7.67 6.71 17.40
CA GLU A 53 -8.44 5.48 17.54
C GLU A 53 -8.62 4.76 16.22
N LEU A 54 -8.90 5.53 15.16
CA LEU A 54 -9.02 4.98 13.82
C LEU A 54 -8.74 6.08 12.80
N VAL A 55 -8.54 5.65 11.58
CA VAL A 55 -8.41 6.55 10.43
C VAL A 55 -9.47 6.15 9.41
N GLU A 56 -10.19 7.13 8.90
CA GLU A 56 -11.11 6.91 7.79
C GLU A 56 -10.47 7.37 6.50
N TYR A 57 -10.38 6.45 5.54
CA TYR A 57 -9.83 6.74 4.22
C TYR A 57 -10.93 6.91 3.20
N SER A 58 -10.80 7.93 2.36
CA SER A 58 -11.66 8.12 1.21
C SER A 58 -10.82 8.26 -0.04
N ALA A 59 -11.30 7.68 -1.14
CA ALA A 59 -10.56 7.64 -2.39
C ALA A 59 -11.33 8.38 -3.49
N HIS A 60 -10.57 9.09 -4.32
CA HIS A 60 -11.12 9.64 -5.56
C HIS A 60 -11.58 8.47 -6.46
N PRO A 61 -12.65 8.66 -7.26
CA PRO A 61 -13.11 7.60 -8.17
C PRO A 61 -12.02 7.06 -9.11
N ASP A 62 -11.00 7.86 -9.42
CA ASP A 62 -9.89 7.45 -10.29
C ASP A 62 -8.77 6.72 -9.55
N ALA A 63 -8.87 6.53 -8.23
CA ALA A 63 -7.79 5.96 -7.44
C ALA A 63 -7.39 4.57 -7.91
N GLN A 64 -8.36 3.73 -8.27
CA GLN A 64 -8.07 2.38 -8.78
C GLN A 64 -7.22 2.43 -10.04
N ALA A 65 -7.61 3.25 -11.01
CA ALA A 65 -6.87 3.38 -12.27
C ALA A 65 -5.47 3.96 -12.03
N ILE A 66 -5.36 4.92 -11.12
CA ILE A 66 -4.07 5.52 -10.79
C ILE A 66 -3.16 4.53 -10.08
N LEU A 67 -3.70 3.70 -9.18
CA LEU A 67 -2.91 2.65 -8.53
C LEU A 67 -2.36 1.67 -9.55
N GLU A 68 -3.18 1.26 -10.51
CA GLU A 68 -2.75 0.37 -11.59
C GLU A 68 -1.65 1.00 -12.43
N ARG A 69 -1.80 2.27 -12.80
CA ARG A 69 -0.79 2.99 -13.58
C ARG A 69 0.53 3.12 -12.82
N VAL A 70 0.46 3.54 -11.57
CA VAL A 70 1.65 3.74 -10.75
C VAL A 70 2.39 2.43 -10.52
N SER A 71 1.64 1.36 -10.28
CA SER A 71 2.23 0.02 -10.11
C SER A 71 2.92 -0.45 -11.38
N GLY A 72 2.29 -0.21 -12.54
CA GLY A 72 2.89 -0.53 -13.83
C GLY A 72 4.18 0.27 -14.07
N GLU A 73 4.17 1.56 -13.73
CA GLU A 73 5.35 2.42 -13.90
C GLU A 73 6.51 2.01 -12.96
N ALA A 74 6.19 1.53 -11.76
CA ALA A 74 7.20 1.08 -10.81
C ALA A 74 7.77 -0.29 -11.17
N SER A 75 7.00 -1.13 -11.87
CA SER A 75 7.43 -2.50 -12.19
C SER A 75 8.60 -2.49 -13.16
N ARG A 76 9.44 -3.51 -13.04
CA ARG A 76 10.60 -3.71 -13.93
C ARG A 76 10.65 -5.15 -14.38
N PRO A 77 11.36 -5.44 -15.48
CA PRO A 77 11.54 -6.83 -15.92
C PRO A 77 12.05 -7.70 -14.77
N GLY A 78 11.44 -8.86 -14.60
CA GLY A 78 11.80 -9.80 -13.55
C GLY A 78 11.16 -9.51 -12.19
N THR A 79 10.23 -8.54 -12.10
CA THR A 79 9.52 -8.26 -10.84
C THR A 79 8.04 -8.61 -10.92
N SER A 80 7.47 -8.93 -9.78
CA SER A 80 6.04 -9.09 -9.61
C SER A 80 5.57 -8.24 -8.43
N ILE A 81 4.48 -7.53 -8.62
CA ILE A 81 3.94 -6.58 -7.63
C ILE A 81 2.53 -7.00 -7.22
N ALA A 82 2.26 -6.96 -5.92
CA ALA A 82 0.91 -7.06 -5.37
C ALA A 82 0.73 -5.94 -4.36
N VAL A 83 -0.24 -5.06 -4.61
CA VAL A 83 -0.45 -3.89 -3.76
C VAL A 83 -1.93 -3.62 -3.57
N SER A 84 -2.31 -3.27 -2.34
CA SER A 84 -3.67 -2.85 -2.02
C SER A 84 -3.65 -1.71 -1.01
N HIS A 85 -4.60 -0.78 -1.16
CA HIS A 85 -4.83 0.28 -0.20
C HIS A 85 -6.28 0.22 0.28
N ARG A 86 -6.48 0.42 1.60
CA ARG A 86 -7.81 0.45 2.19
C ARG A 86 -8.54 1.76 1.91
N THR A 87 -9.86 1.66 1.86
CA THR A 87 -10.79 2.76 2.05
C THR A 87 -11.73 2.42 3.21
N GLY A 88 -12.40 3.43 3.74
CA GLY A 88 -13.26 3.26 4.91
C GLY A 88 -12.49 3.33 6.23
N PRO A 89 -13.12 2.90 7.32
CA PRO A 89 -12.51 2.99 8.64
C PRO A 89 -11.47 1.88 8.86
N VAL A 90 -10.30 2.27 9.34
CA VAL A 90 -9.20 1.34 9.64
C VAL A 90 -8.74 1.61 11.07
N GLU A 91 -8.77 0.58 11.90
CA GLU A 91 -8.43 0.69 13.31
C GLU A 91 -6.92 0.63 13.53
N VAL A 92 -6.49 1.12 14.70
CA VAL A 92 -5.08 1.04 15.11
C VAL A 92 -4.59 -0.40 15.02
N GLY A 93 -3.41 -0.57 14.44
CA GLY A 93 -2.79 -1.88 14.25
C GLY A 93 -3.17 -2.58 12.96
N GLN A 94 -4.24 -2.14 12.29
CA GLN A 94 -4.64 -2.75 11.03
C GLN A 94 -3.86 -2.15 9.85
N PRO A 95 -3.60 -2.95 8.81
CA PRO A 95 -2.92 -2.45 7.64
C PRO A 95 -3.83 -1.58 6.77
N ALA A 96 -3.30 -0.43 6.36
CA ALA A 96 -3.96 0.45 5.41
C ALA A 96 -3.38 0.29 4.00
N LEU A 97 -2.12 -0.13 3.92
CA LEU A 97 -1.41 -0.36 2.66
C LEU A 97 -0.56 -1.61 2.81
N ILE A 98 -0.67 -2.52 1.85
CA ILE A 98 0.25 -3.65 1.72
C ILE A 98 0.82 -3.60 0.33
N ALA A 99 2.15 -3.62 0.23
CA ALA A 99 2.86 -3.63 -1.05
C ALA A 99 3.93 -4.70 -1.01
N CYS A 100 3.74 -5.76 -1.80
CA CYS A 100 4.70 -6.85 -1.94
C CYS A 100 5.36 -6.78 -3.30
N VAL A 101 6.69 -6.90 -3.31
CA VAL A 101 7.47 -6.94 -4.56
C VAL A 101 8.38 -8.16 -4.51
N ALA A 102 8.27 -9.02 -5.51
CA ALA A 102 9.10 -10.20 -5.65
C ALA A 102 10.05 -10.06 -6.84
N ALA A 103 11.25 -10.58 -6.69
CA ALA A 103 12.27 -10.60 -7.74
C ALA A 103 13.20 -11.78 -7.49
N ALA A 104 14.10 -12.05 -8.45
CA ALA A 104 15.09 -13.13 -8.27
C ALA A 104 15.99 -12.84 -7.08
N HIS A 105 16.39 -11.57 -6.87
CA HIS A 105 17.33 -11.16 -5.84
C HIS A 105 16.83 -9.95 -5.07
N ARG A 106 17.30 -9.80 -3.83
CA ARG A 106 16.82 -8.76 -2.92
C ARG A 106 17.07 -7.32 -3.38
N GLY A 107 18.16 -7.07 -4.09
CA GLY A 107 18.50 -5.71 -4.52
C GLY A 107 17.40 -5.10 -5.36
N LEU A 108 16.97 -5.79 -6.39
CA LEU A 108 15.89 -5.31 -7.26
C LEU A 108 14.57 -5.24 -6.51
N ALA A 109 14.29 -6.22 -5.64
CA ALA A 109 13.05 -6.21 -4.85
C ALA A 109 12.99 -4.97 -3.93
N TYR A 110 14.08 -4.62 -3.27
CA TYR A 110 14.13 -3.41 -2.44
C TYR A 110 13.97 -2.13 -3.26
N GLU A 111 14.65 -2.02 -4.40
CA GLU A 111 14.55 -0.84 -5.26
C GLU A 111 13.11 -0.60 -5.71
N VAL A 112 12.48 -1.64 -6.24
CA VAL A 112 11.13 -1.51 -6.77
C VAL A 112 10.13 -1.28 -5.65
N SER A 113 10.30 -1.92 -4.50
CA SER A 113 9.42 -1.71 -3.36
C SER A 113 9.46 -0.26 -2.89
N ARG A 114 10.66 0.32 -2.77
CA ARG A 114 10.80 1.70 -2.35
C ARG A 114 10.17 2.65 -3.36
N ASP A 115 10.46 2.46 -4.64
CA ASP A 115 9.92 3.31 -5.71
C ASP A 115 8.39 3.23 -5.74
N LEU A 116 7.83 2.03 -5.61
CA LEU A 116 6.39 1.82 -5.59
C LEU A 116 5.73 2.57 -4.44
N VAL A 117 6.22 2.40 -3.22
CA VAL A 117 5.64 3.06 -2.04
C VAL A 117 5.75 4.57 -2.15
N GLU A 118 6.90 5.09 -2.60
CA GLU A 118 7.07 6.55 -2.77
C GLU A 118 6.13 7.11 -3.83
N ARG A 119 5.94 6.41 -4.94
CA ARG A 119 4.99 6.82 -5.98
C ARG A 119 3.55 6.82 -5.47
N ILE A 120 3.17 5.79 -4.74
CA ILE A 120 1.82 5.71 -4.16
C ILE A 120 1.57 6.90 -3.24
N LYS A 121 2.51 7.19 -2.35
CA LYS A 121 2.35 8.30 -1.40
C LYS A 121 2.31 9.66 -2.08
N ARG A 122 2.95 9.80 -3.22
CA ARG A 122 2.98 11.06 -3.97
C ARG A 122 1.77 11.24 -4.87
N GLU A 123 1.27 10.17 -5.49
CA GLU A 123 0.31 10.28 -6.59
C GLU A 123 -1.08 9.73 -6.31
N LEU A 124 -1.23 8.80 -5.36
CA LEU A 124 -2.52 8.16 -5.14
C LEU A 124 -3.50 9.14 -4.47
N PRO A 125 -4.64 9.43 -5.11
CA PRO A 125 -5.59 10.41 -4.57
C PRO A 125 -6.49 9.79 -3.50
N ILE A 126 -5.91 9.61 -2.32
CA ILE A 126 -6.59 9.11 -1.13
C ILE A 126 -6.35 10.11 -0.01
N TRP A 127 -7.41 10.39 0.74
CA TRP A 127 -7.37 11.28 1.90
C TRP A 127 -7.69 10.49 3.15
N LYS A 128 -7.08 10.90 4.25
CA LYS A 128 -7.36 10.29 5.54
C LYS A 128 -7.93 11.33 6.51
N ARG A 129 -8.87 10.88 7.31
CA ARG A 129 -9.41 11.65 8.42
C ARG A 129 -9.18 10.85 9.69
N GLN A 130 -8.39 11.42 10.59
CA GLN A 130 -8.08 10.78 11.86
C GLN A 130 -9.21 11.05 12.85
N VAL A 131 -9.59 10.03 13.60
CA VAL A 131 -10.53 10.13 14.70
C VAL A 131 -9.74 9.87 15.98
N ASP A 132 -9.58 10.91 16.79
CA ASP A 132 -8.79 10.81 18.02
C ASP A 132 -9.68 10.67 19.26
N THR A 133 -9.05 10.48 20.43
CA THR A 133 -9.76 10.25 21.69
C THR A 133 -10.58 11.46 22.15
N GLU A 134 -10.39 12.62 21.54
CA GLU A 134 -11.18 13.83 21.82
C GLU A 134 -12.24 14.06 20.76
N CYS A 135 -12.50 13.07 19.93
CA CYS A 135 -13.51 13.12 18.86
C CYS A 135 -13.27 14.23 17.84
N ARG A 136 -12.01 14.62 17.64
CA ARG A 136 -11.63 15.59 16.61
C ARG A 136 -11.30 14.88 15.32
N HIS A 137 -11.58 15.57 14.22
CA HIS A 137 -11.35 15.03 12.88
C HIS A 137 -10.34 15.88 12.15
N ASN A 138 -9.23 15.28 11.75
CA ASN A 138 -8.17 15.94 11.01
C ASN A 138 -8.06 15.32 9.62
N LEU A 139 -8.41 16.09 8.58
CA LEU A 139 -8.36 15.63 7.20
C LEU A 139 -6.99 15.88 6.61
N GLN A 140 -6.37 14.83 6.09
CA GLN A 140 -5.03 14.88 5.51
C GLN A 140 -4.96 14.08 4.23
N GLY A 141 -4.15 14.55 3.27
CA GLY A 141 -3.76 13.75 2.13
C GLY A 141 -2.69 12.72 2.53
N LEU A 142 -2.43 11.78 1.65
CA LEU A 142 -1.34 10.82 1.84
C LEU A 142 0.01 11.51 1.71
N ARG A 143 0.93 11.15 2.60
CA ARG A 143 2.28 11.68 2.57
C ARG A 143 3.30 10.67 3.00
#